data_e889cf591ca5eddc5fce5aa48ce72e7f
#
_entry.id   e889cf591ca5eddc5fce5aa48ce72e7f
#
_cell.length_a   1.000
_cell.length_b   1.000
_cell.length_c   1.000
_cell.angle_alpha   90.00
_cell.angle_beta   90.00
_cell.angle_gamma   90.00
#
_symmetry.space_group_name_H-M   'P 1'
#
loop_
_entity.id
_entity.type
_entity.pdbx_description
1 polymer ?
#
loop_
_entity_poly.entity_id
_entity_poly.type
_entity_poly.pdbx_seq_one_letter_code
_entity_poly.pdbx_strand_id
1 'polypeptide(L)'
;MVKIDLITGFLGSGKTTFIKKYAKHLIDKGDNIGILENDYGAVNVDMMLLKDLEGEKCELEMIAGGCDADCHRRRFRTKLIAMGMCGYDRVIVEPSGIYDVDEFFDVLRDDPIDRWYEIGNVITVVDAKLESDLSDEADYLLASEAANAGCIVLSRSQEATAEEIKNTIEHLNQAMEKVQCNRRFRDEIFVKDWETFESADYEKLLACGYVPENYRKMHIEEGETFKSLYFMNLDKTKNEIIETAEKIFADKDAAGADHGRTESRNCDRGKLK
;
A
#
# COMPACT_ATOMS: atom_id res chain seq x y z
N MET A 1 24.89 0.82 0.09
CA MET A 1 23.70 1.49 0.62
C MET A 1 22.52 0.53 0.43
N VAL A 2 21.63 0.46 1.39
CA VAL A 2 20.43 -0.38 1.31
C VAL A 2 19.45 0.30 0.34
N LYS A 3 18.95 -0.43 -0.64
CA LYS A 3 17.87 0.10 -1.49
C LYS A 3 16.56 0.09 -0.72
N ILE A 4 15.79 1.16 -0.80
CA ILE A 4 14.48 1.23 -0.17
C ILE A 4 13.41 1.49 -1.22
N ASP A 5 12.43 0.58 -1.29
CA ASP A 5 11.29 0.68 -2.19
C ASP A 5 10.04 1.06 -1.40
N LEU A 6 9.23 1.93 -1.98
CA LEU A 6 7.94 2.33 -1.45
C LEU A 6 6.82 1.74 -2.32
N ILE A 7 5.93 0.98 -1.71
CA ILE A 7 4.76 0.41 -2.39
C ILE A 7 3.52 1.11 -1.88
N THR A 8 3.04 2.08 -2.64
CA THR A 8 1.85 2.88 -2.30
C THR A 8 0.60 2.35 -2.97
N GLY A 9 -0.52 2.96 -2.70
CA GLY A 9 -1.80 2.68 -3.34
C GLY A 9 -2.95 2.76 -2.35
N PHE A 10 -4.11 3.09 -2.86
CA PHE A 10 -5.32 3.30 -2.12
C PHE A 10 -5.70 2.10 -1.23
N LEU A 11 -6.49 2.34 -0.18
CA LEU A 11 -6.93 1.27 0.71
C LEU A 11 -7.67 0.18 -0.08
N GLY A 12 -7.26 -1.08 0.11
CA GLY A 12 -7.85 -2.23 -0.60
C GLY A 12 -7.38 -2.43 -2.05
N SER A 13 -6.45 -1.62 -2.56
CA SER A 13 -5.90 -1.77 -3.92
C SER A 13 -5.09 -3.06 -4.13
N GLY A 14 -4.72 -3.79 -3.08
CA GLY A 14 -3.97 -5.03 -3.16
C GLY A 14 -2.45 -4.90 -2.96
N LYS A 15 -1.99 -3.82 -2.33
CA LYS A 15 -0.57 -3.58 -2.00
C LYS A 15 0.11 -4.79 -1.39
N THR A 16 -0.39 -5.29 -0.27
CA THR A 16 0.17 -6.43 0.47
C THR A 16 0.27 -7.68 -0.38
N THR A 17 -0.75 -7.95 -1.21
CA THR A 17 -0.72 -9.09 -2.15
C THR A 17 0.37 -8.92 -3.21
N PHE A 18 0.55 -7.72 -3.73
CA PHE A 18 1.62 -7.39 -4.66
C PHE A 18 3.01 -7.51 -3.98
N ILE A 19 3.16 -6.92 -2.78
CA ILE A 19 4.40 -6.99 -1.99
C ILE A 19 4.83 -8.44 -1.77
N LYS A 20 3.89 -9.31 -1.42
CA LYS A 20 4.17 -10.74 -1.23
C LYS A 20 4.86 -11.38 -2.44
N LYS A 21 4.42 -11.05 -3.64
CA LYS A 21 5.01 -11.58 -4.89
C LYS A 21 6.33 -10.89 -5.23
N TYR A 22 6.38 -9.59 -5.08
CA TYR A 22 7.58 -8.80 -5.32
C TYR A 22 8.71 -9.22 -4.39
N ALA A 23 8.43 -9.35 -3.10
CA ALA A 23 9.37 -9.82 -2.09
C ALA A 23 9.82 -11.27 -2.35
N LYS A 24 8.89 -12.16 -2.72
CA LYS A 24 9.24 -13.53 -3.07
C LYS A 24 10.23 -13.59 -4.23
N HIS A 25 10.02 -12.79 -5.28
CA HIS A 25 10.96 -12.71 -6.40
C HIS A 25 12.36 -12.27 -5.95
N LEU A 26 12.46 -11.29 -5.06
CA LEU A 26 13.74 -10.82 -4.51
C LEU A 26 14.44 -11.91 -3.69
N ILE A 27 13.69 -12.59 -2.82
CA ILE A 27 14.20 -13.71 -2.02
C ILE A 27 14.72 -14.84 -2.93
N ASP A 28 13.96 -15.18 -3.97
CA ASP A 28 14.33 -16.24 -4.93
C ASP A 28 15.59 -15.85 -5.74
N LYS A 29 15.87 -14.55 -5.93
CA LYS A 29 17.13 -14.03 -6.49
C LYS A 29 18.31 -14.09 -5.50
N GLY A 30 18.02 -14.30 -4.23
CA GLY A 30 19.03 -14.39 -3.17
C GLY A 30 19.21 -13.13 -2.34
N ASP A 31 18.44 -12.09 -2.59
CA ASP A 31 18.49 -10.85 -1.82
C ASP A 31 18.05 -11.10 -0.36
N ASN A 32 18.68 -10.39 0.58
CA ASN A 32 18.30 -10.30 1.98
C ASN A 32 17.44 -9.05 2.15
N ILE A 33 16.16 -9.22 2.49
CA ILE A 33 15.19 -8.12 2.49
C ILE A 33 14.56 -7.89 3.85
N GLY A 34 14.21 -6.65 4.14
CA GLY A 34 13.30 -6.26 5.22
C GLY A 34 11.99 -5.74 4.63
N ILE A 35 10.87 -6.12 5.20
CA ILE A 35 9.56 -5.54 4.87
C ILE A 35 9.10 -4.74 6.08
N LEU A 36 8.80 -3.48 5.89
CA LEU A 36 8.32 -2.56 6.92
C LEU A 36 6.87 -2.16 6.64
N GLU A 37 5.99 -2.73 7.42
CA GLU A 37 4.58 -2.36 7.46
C GLU A 37 4.40 -1.12 8.34
N ASN A 38 3.82 -0.11 7.75
CA ASN A 38 3.57 1.16 8.41
C ASN A 38 2.07 1.42 8.49
N ASP A 39 1.42 0.81 9.50
CA ASP A 39 -0.03 0.84 9.66
C ASP A 39 -0.44 1.57 10.96
N TYR A 40 -1.46 2.43 10.84
CA TYR A 40 -2.09 3.10 11.97
C TYR A 40 -3.05 2.19 12.76
N GLY A 41 -3.38 1.02 12.23
CA GLY A 41 -4.35 0.09 12.81
C GLY A 41 -3.85 -0.58 14.10
N ALA A 42 -4.79 -0.88 15.02
CA ALA A 42 -4.50 -1.64 16.25
C ALA A 42 -4.24 -3.14 15.99
N VAL A 43 -4.66 -3.65 14.83
CA VAL A 43 -4.47 -5.03 14.38
C VAL A 43 -3.94 -5.02 12.97
N ASN A 44 -2.67 -5.38 12.80
CA ASN A 44 -2.07 -5.45 11.48
C ASN A 44 -2.41 -6.79 10.80
N VAL A 45 -3.36 -6.73 9.88
CA VAL A 45 -3.83 -7.85 9.06
C VAL A 45 -2.80 -8.19 7.98
N ASP A 46 -2.14 -7.19 7.44
CA ASP A 46 -1.22 -7.30 6.32
C ASP A 46 0.04 -8.09 6.72
N MET A 47 0.55 -7.87 7.93
CA MET A 47 1.64 -8.68 8.50
C MET A 47 1.33 -10.19 8.53
N MET A 48 0.07 -10.56 8.74
CA MET A 48 -0.29 -11.99 8.74
C MET A 48 -0.31 -12.58 7.32
N LEU A 49 -0.58 -11.77 6.30
CA LEU A 49 -0.51 -12.20 4.89
C LEU A 49 0.93 -12.40 4.42
N LEU A 50 1.88 -11.69 5.03
CA LEU A 50 3.30 -11.75 4.70
C LEU A 50 4.08 -12.77 5.54
N LYS A 51 3.48 -13.32 6.60
CA LYS A 51 4.17 -14.15 7.59
C LYS A 51 4.86 -15.39 7.01
N ASP A 52 4.38 -15.93 5.92
CA ASP A 52 4.98 -17.08 5.23
C ASP A 52 6.26 -16.72 4.45
N LEU A 53 6.58 -15.44 4.30
CA LEU A 53 7.86 -14.97 3.75
C LEU A 53 8.97 -14.87 4.81
N GLU A 54 8.60 -14.82 6.11
CA GLU A 54 9.55 -14.65 7.21
C GLU A 54 10.53 -15.83 7.29
N GLY A 55 11.83 -15.53 7.30
CA GLY A 55 12.89 -16.55 7.30
C GLY A 55 14.29 -15.93 7.20
N GLU A 56 15.27 -16.74 6.85
CA GLU A 56 16.68 -16.33 6.81
C GLU A 56 16.98 -15.16 5.84
N LYS A 57 16.11 -14.94 4.84
CA LYS A 57 16.26 -13.94 3.80
C LYS A 57 15.23 -12.83 3.83
N CYS A 58 14.28 -12.89 4.77
CA CYS A 58 13.22 -11.91 4.90
C CYS A 58 12.84 -11.71 6.37
N GLU A 59 12.93 -10.49 6.81
CA GLU A 59 12.47 -10.07 8.13
C GLU A 59 11.28 -9.13 7.99
N LEU A 60 10.26 -9.35 8.81
CA LEU A 60 9.05 -8.54 8.85
C LEU A 60 9.11 -7.60 10.04
N GLU A 61 8.95 -6.32 9.79
CA GLU A 61 8.93 -5.28 10.80
C GLU A 61 7.67 -4.43 10.68
N MET A 62 7.20 -3.90 11.79
CA MET A 62 6.00 -3.06 11.77
C MET A 62 6.17 -1.80 12.63
N ILE A 63 5.45 -0.77 12.22
CA ILE A 63 5.17 0.40 13.03
C ILE A 63 3.67 0.41 13.30
N ALA A 64 3.30 0.14 14.55
CA ALA A 64 1.91 0.14 14.96
C ALA A 64 1.61 1.39 15.78
N GLY A 65 0.48 2.02 15.47
CA GLY A 65 -0.09 3.10 16.25
C GLY A 65 0.81 4.35 16.34
N GLY A 66 0.21 5.44 16.66
CA GLY A 66 0.82 6.72 16.99
C GLY A 66 -0.25 7.57 17.67
N CYS A 67 0.13 8.45 18.58
CA CYS A 67 -0.83 9.40 19.14
C CYS A 67 -1.06 10.59 18.20
N ASP A 68 -0.12 10.83 17.30
CA ASP A 68 -0.11 11.91 16.31
C ASP A 68 0.90 11.64 15.19
N ALA A 69 0.87 12.44 14.13
CA ALA A 69 1.78 12.35 12.98
C ALA A 69 3.26 12.47 13.38
N ASP A 70 3.61 13.36 14.31
CA ASP A 70 4.99 13.54 14.77
C ASP A 70 5.52 12.31 15.50
N CYS A 71 4.68 11.64 16.27
CA CYS A 71 5.03 10.40 16.96
C CYS A 71 5.28 9.29 15.95
N HIS A 72 4.42 9.20 14.93
CA HIS A 72 4.52 8.25 13.85
C HIS A 72 5.82 8.44 13.03
N ARG A 73 6.11 9.66 12.60
CA ARG A 73 7.34 10.01 11.89
C ARG A 73 8.60 9.63 12.68
N ARG A 74 8.62 9.90 14.00
CA ARG A 74 9.74 9.51 14.87
C ARG A 74 9.93 8.00 14.96
N ARG A 75 8.84 7.23 15.02
CA ARG A 75 8.90 5.77 15.03
C ARG A 75 9.41 5.23 13.70
N PHE A 76 8.92 5.74 12.58
CA PHE A 76 9.37 5.39 11.24
C PHE A 76 10.88 5.63 11.11
N ARG A 77 11.33 6.83 11.46
CA ARG A 77 12.75 7.19 11.49
C ARG A 77 13.58 6.22 12.34
N THR A 78 13.15 5.95 13.56
CA THR A 78 13.86 5.04 14.48
C THR A 78 13.92 3.62 13.93
N LYS A 79 12.85 3.14 13.32
CA LYS A 79 12.81 1.81 12.72
C LYS A 79 13.75 1.72 11.52
N LEU A 80 13.79 2.70 10.64
CA LEU A 80 14.73 2.74 9.52
C LEU A 80 16.19 2.76 9.99
N ILE A 81 16.50 3.49 11.09
CA ILE A 81 17.84 3.47 11.67
C ILE A 81 18.20 2.03 12.13
N ALA A 82 17.31 1.35 12.81
CA ALA A 82 17.53 -0.03 13.26
C ALA A 82 17.71 -0.99 12.06
N MET A 83 16.84 -0.91 11.07
CA MET A 83 16.88 -1.76 9.87
C MET A 83 18.13 -1.50 9.01
N GLY A 84 18.63 -0.26 8.97
CA GLY A 84 19.87 0.08 8.26
C GLY A 84 21.11 -0.61 8.82
N MET A 85 21.05 -1.10 10.07
CA MET A 85 22.13 -1.85 10.71
C MET A 85 22.01 -3.37 10.53
N CYS A 86 20.90 -3.87 9.99
CA CYS A 86 20.66 -5.32 9.84
C CYS A 86 21.32 -5.94 8.61
N GLY A 87 21.88 -5.12 7.70
CA GLY A 87 22.61 -5.62 6.51
C GLY A 87 21.69 -6.15 5.40
N TYR A 88 20.49 -5.56 5.25
CA TYR A 88 19.62 -5.86 4.13
C TYR A 88 20.20 -5.33 2.81
N ASP A 89 19.93 -6.05 1.72
CA ASP A 89 20.17 -5.57 0.37
C ASP A 89 19.06 -4.57 -0.04
N ARG A 90 17.84 -4.82 0.45
CA ARG A 90 16.66 -4.02 0.15
C ARG A 90 15.66 -3.99 1.30
N VAL A 91 15.02 -2.84 1.48
CA VAL A 91 13.86 -2.66 2.38
C VAL A 91 12.66 -2.27 1.54
N ILE A 92 11.53 -2.95 1.76
CA ILE A 92 10.24 -2.64 1.15
C ILE A 92 9.37 -2.00 2.23
N VAL A 93 8.84 -0.82 1.94
CA VAL A 93 7.92 -0.11 2.84
C VAL A 93 6.52 -0.17 2.27
N GLU A 94 5.58 -0.68 3.05
CA GLU A 94 4.14 -0.56 2.79
C GLU A 94 3.56 0.50 3.74
N PRO A 95 3.23 1.70 3.27
CA PRO A 95 2.52 2.67 4.09
C PRO A 95 1.03 2.32 4.17
N SER A 96 0.35 2.86 5.17
CA SER A 96 -1.12 2.84 5.18
C SER A 96 -1.68 3.57 3.95
N GLY A 97 -2.87 3.19 3.49
CA GLY A 97 -3.49 3.78 2.30
C GLY A 97 -3.95 5.23 2.46
N ILE A 98 -3.58 5.90 3.54
CA ILE A 98 -3.83 7.32 3.81
C ILE A 98 -2.53 8.07 4.14
N TYR A 99 -1.39 7.47 3.83
CA TYR A 99 -0.07 7.97 4.18
C TYR A 99 0.35 9.13 3.27
N ASP A 100 0.94 10.18 3.86
CA ASP A 100 1.59 11.24 3.08
C ASP A 100 2.95 10.74 2.56
N VAL A 101 3.03 10.49 1.27
CA VAL A 101 4.24 10.01 0.60
C VAL A 101 5.43 10.94 0.76
N ASP A 102 5.21 12.23 0.96
CA ASP A 102 6.29 13.20 1.19
C ASP A 102 7.02 12.94 2.53
N GLU A 103 6.32 12.41 3.54
CA GLU A 103 6.95 12.03 4.81
C GLU A 103 8.04 10.96 4.60
N PHE A 104 7.81 10.00 3.70
CA PHE A 104 8.81 9.00 3.34
C PHE A 104 10.08 9.67 2.76
N PHE A 105 9.92 10.57 1.81
CA PHE A 105 11.06 11.25 1.21
C PHE A 105 11.79 12.17 2.20
N ASP A 106 11.07 12.85 3.07
CA ASP A 106 11.63 13.73 4.08
C ASP A 106 12.46 12.95 5.10
N VAL A 107 11.95 11.82 5.59
CA VAL A 107 12.69 10.98 6.55
C VAL A 107 13.94 10.38 5.92
N LEU A 108 13.91 10.03 4.63
CA LEU A 108 15.10 9.49 3.95
C LEU A 108 16.20 10.54 3.71
N ARG A 109 15.88 11.83 3.80
CA ARG A 109 16.85 12.92 3.72
C ARG A 109 17.45 13.30 5.08
N ASP A 110 16.91 12.74 6.19
CA ASP A 110 17.40 13.02 7.54
C ASP A 110 18.73 12.27 7.80
N ASP A 111 19.70 12.94 8.45
CA ASP A 111 20.91 12.29 8.97
C ASP A 111 20.56 11.36 10.15
N PRO A 112 21.04 10.11 10.23
CA PRO A 112 22.03 9.47 9.35
C PRO A 112 21.43 8.60 8.22
N ILE A 113 20.12 8.61 8.02
CA ILE A 113 19.38 7.72 7.11
C ILE A 113 19.84 7.93 5.66
N ASP A 114 20.05 9.18 5.28
CA ASP A 114 20.53 9.60 3.95
C ASP A 114 21.86 8.94 3.53
N ARG A 115 22.65 8.49 4.52
CA ARG A 115 23.94 7.81 4.27
C ARG A 115 23.79 6.29 4.12
N TRP A 116 22.70 5.73 4.59
CA TRP A 116 22.49 4.28 4.65
C TRP A 116 21.57 3.79 3.56
N TYR A 117 20.62 4.62 3.16
CA TYR A 117 19.60 4.26 2.18
C TYR A 117 19.75 4.99 0.86
N GLU A 118 19.38 4.30 -0.19
CA GLU A 118 19.18 4.83 -1.54
C GLU A 118 17.75 4.51 -1.95
N ILE A 119 17.00 5.53 -2.41
CA ILE A 119 15.65 5.30 -2.91
C ILE A 119 15.75 4.43 -4.16
N GLY A 120 15.13 3.26 -4.11
CA GLY A 120 15.05 2.33 -5.22
C GLY A 120 13.85 2.66 -6.10
N ASN A 121 12.71 2.05 -5.78
CA ASN A 121 11.50 2.17 -6.58
C ASN A 121 10.33 2.75 -5.77
N VAL A 122 9.50 3.54 -6.42
CA VAL A 122 8.18 3.92 -5.91
C VAL A 122 7.16 3.30 -6.86
N ILE A 123 6.39 2.36 -6.37
CA ILE A 123 5.40 1.61 -7.14
C ILE A 123 4.04 1.86 -6.53
N THR A 124 3.09 2.35 -7.33
CA THR A 124 1.72 2.55 -6.86
C THR A 124 0.81 1.46 -7.40
N VAL A 125 0.08 0.80 -6.51
CA VAL A 125 -0.89 -0.23 -6.86
C VAL A 125 -2.28 0.41 -6.93
N VAL A 126 -2.93 0.31 -8.08
CA VAL A 126 -4.26 0.86 -8.35
C VAL A 126 -5.19 -0.25 -8.78
N ASP A 127 -6.42 -0.25 -8.30
CA ASP A 127 -7.44 -1.21 -8.74
C ASP A 127 -7.83 -0.93 -10.20
N ALA A 128 -7.76 -1.93 -11.07
CA ALA A 128 -8.15 -1.80 -12.47
C ALA A 128 -9.66 -1.50 -12.65
N LYS A 129 -10.45 -1.72 -11.60
CA LYS A 129 -11.89 -1.43 -11.54
C LYS A 129 -12.17 -0.27 -10.57
N LEU A 130 -11.31 0.76 -10.64
CA LEU A 130 -11.47 1.96 -9.82
C LEU A 130 -12.86 2.57 -10.05
N GLU A 131 -13.54 2.91 -8.97
CA GLU A 131 -14.82 3.59 -9.06
C GLU A 131 -14.68 4.97 -9.72
N SER A 132 -15.67 5.31 -10.54
CA SER A 132 -15.63 6.57 -11.30
C SER A 132 -16.07 7.78 -10.48
N ASP A 133 -16.59 7.57 -9.27
CA ASP A 133 -17.29 8.59 -8.47
C ASP A 133 -16.63 8.72 -7.08
N LEU A 134 -15.31 8.87 -7.08
CA LEU A 134 -14.54 9.09 -5.86
C LEU A 134 -14.79 10.50 -5.30
N SER A 135 -14.72 10.63 -3.98
CA SER A 135 -14.74 11.94 -3.33
C SER A 135 -13.47 12.75 -3.69
N ASP A 136 -13.51 14.06 -3.51
CA ASP A 136 -12.35 14.92 -3.78
C ASP A 136 -11.15 14.57 -2.88
N GLU A 137 -11.41 14.10 -1.67
CA GLU A 137 -10.37 13.62 -0.74
C GLU A 137 -9.75 12.30 -1.23
N ALA A 138 -10.58 11.38 -1.74
CA ALA A 138 -10.11 10.11 -2.29
C ALA A 138 -9.29 10.33 -3.57
N ASP A 139 -9.72 11.23 -4.44
CA ASP A 139 -8.97 11.65 -5.63
C ASP A 139 -7.62 12.29 -5.26
N TYR A 140 -7.63 13.12 -4.21
CA TYR A 140 -6.39 13.71 -3.70
C TYR A 140 -5.42 12.63 -3.19
N LEU A 141 -5.90 11.67 -2.39
CA LEU A 141 -5.06 10.57 -1.91
C LEU A 141 -4.51 9.74 -3.06
N LEU A 142 -5.37 9.35 -4.02
CA LEU A 142 -4.95 8.62 -5.21
C LEU A 142 -3.84 9.36 -5.97
N ALA A 143 -4.01 10.65 -6.18
CA ALA A 143 -3.01 11.48 -6.85
C ALA A 143 -1.71 11.62 -6.04
N SER A 144 -1.79 11.83 -4.72
CA SER A 144 -0.63 11.98 -3.85
C SER A 144 0.23 10.72 -3.81
N GLU A 145 -0.42 9.55 -3.76
CA GLU A 145 0.26 8.26 -3.77
C GLU A 145 0.91 7.93 -5.12
N ALA A 146 0.30 8.38 -6.23
CA ALA A 146 0.81 8.15 -7.58
C ALA A 146 1.84 9.19 -8.06
N ALA A 147 1.84 10.39 -7.50
CA ALA A 147 2.61 11.52 -8.03
C ALA A 147 4.10 11.19 -8.22
N ASN A 148 4.71 10.52 -7.28
CA ASN A 148 6.13 10.19 -7.30
C ASN A 148 6.44 8.77 -7.80
N ALA A 149 5.45 7.99 -8.25
CA ALA A 149 5.66 6.61 -8.68
C ALA A 149 6.56 6.51 -9.91
N GLY A 150 7.48 5.59 -9.92
CA GLY A 150 8.22 5.19 -11.12
C GLY A 150 7.34 4.40 -12.07
N CYS A 151 6.41 3.60 -11.52
CA CYS A 151 5.39 2.90 -12.30
C CYS A 151 4.10 2.69 -11.50
N ILE A 152 3.02 2.44 -12.23
CA ILE A 152 1.71 2.04 -11.70
C ILE A 152 1.48 0.57 -12.02
N VAL A 153 1.00 -0.21 -11.06
CA VAL A 153 0.60 -1.60 -11.26
C VAL A 153 -0.91 -1.71 -11.06
N LEU A 154 -1.63 -2.17 -12.09
CA LEU A 154 -3.07 -2.37 -11.99
C LEU A 154 -3.37 -3.74 -11.36
N SER A 155 -3.97 -3.73 -10.18
CA SER A 155 -4.50 -4.94 -9.55
C SER A 155 -5.79 -5.37 -10.23
N ARG A 156 -6.15 -6.66 -10.09
CA ARG A 156 -7.39 -7.23 -10.68
C ARG A 156 -7.57 -6.97 -12.18
N SER A 157 -6.47 -6.74 -12.89
CA SER A 157 -6.50 -6.48 -14.33
C SER A 157 -7.10 -7.65 -15.13
N GLN A 158 -7.01 -8.88 -14.62
CA GLN A 158 -7.61 -10.08 -15.20
C GLN A 158 -9.15 -10.12 -15.06
N GLU A 159 -9.70 -9.34 -14.14
CA GLU A 159 -11.15 -9.27 -13.89
C GLU A 159 -11.79 -8.05 -14.55
N ALA A 160 -10.97 -7.11 -15.03
CA ALA A 160 -11.42 -5.86 -15.61
C ALA A 160 -11.53 -5.95 -17.13
N THR A 161 -12.52 -5.29 -17.67
CA THR A 161 -12.65 -5.08 -19.12
C THR A 161 -11.66 -4.02 -19.60
N ALA A 162 -11.37 -4.02 -20.90
CA ALA A 162 -10.51 -2.99 -21.49
C ALA A 162 -11.06 -1.55 -21.31
N GLU A 163 -12.38 -1.42 -21.21
CA GLU A 163 -13.04 -0.13 -20.96
C GLU A 163 -12.87 0.32 -19.50
N GLU A 164 -13.03 -0.58 -18.54
CA GLU A 164 -12.77 -0.29 -17.11
C GLU A 164 -11.31 0.13 -16.88
N ILE A 165 -10.36 -0.61 -17.45
CA ILE A 165 -8.93 -0.26 -17.40
C ILE A 165 -8.68 1.14 -17.96
N LYS A 166 -9.26 1.44 -19.13
CA LYS A 166 -9.14 2.75 -19.75
C LYS A 166 -9.72 3.85 -18.87
N ASN A 167 -10.90 3.63 -18.30
CA ASN A 167 -11.57 4.57 -17.41
C ASN A 167 -10.73 4.81 -16.14
N THR A 168 -10.15 3.76 -15.56
CA THR A 168 -9.23 3.88 -14.40
C THR A 168 -8.03 4.76 -14.73
N ILE A 169 -7.40 4.56 -15.90
CA ILE A 169 -6.24 5.35 -16.32
C ILE A 169 -6.64 6.82 -16.57
N GLU A 170 -7.79 7.04 -17.19
CA GLU A 170 -8.32 8.39 -17.42
C GLU A 170 -8.65 9.09 -16.08
N HIS A 171 -9.27 8.38 -15.14
CA HIS A 171 -9.57 8.88 -13.80
C HIS A 171 -8.30 9.24 -13.03
N LEU A 172 -7.29 8.36 -13.02
CA LEU A 172 -5.99 8.64 -12.40
C LEU A 172 -5.38 9.94 -12.96
N ASN A 173 -5.39 10.12 -14.27
CA ASN A 173 -4.87 11.32 -14.90
C ASN A 173 -5.71 12.57 -14.58
N GLN A 174 -7.03 12.45 -14.39
CA GLN A 174 -7.89 13.53 -13.94
C GLN A 174 -7.60 13.90 -12.47
N ALA A 175 -7.41 12.92 -11.60
CA ALA A 175 -7.01 13.15 -10.20
C ALA A 175 -5.68 13.92 -10.13
N MET A 176 -4.68 13.55 -10.97
CA MET A 176 -3.43 14.29 -11.09
C MET A 176 -3.64 15.75 -11.51
N GLU A 177 -4.59 16.01 -12.42
CA GLU A 177 -4.92 17.36 -12.85
C GLU A 177 -5.58 18.19 -11.76
N LYS A 178 -6.50 17.60 -10.98
CA LYS A 178 -7.15 18.24 -9.83
C LYS A 178 -6.14 18.76 -8.81
N VAL A 179 -5.06 18.02 -8.56
CA VAL A 179 -3.97 18.44 -7.65
C VAL A 179 -2.91 19.29 -8.33
N GLN A 180 -3.14 19.76 -9.55
CA GLN A 180 -2.22 20.58 -10.33
C GLN A 180 -0.84 19.93 -10.56
N CYS A 181 -0.81 18.60 -10.62
CA CYS A 181 0.37 17.85 -11.04
C CYS A 181 0.44 17.76 -12.56
N ASN A 182 1.61 18.02 -13.13
CA ASN A 182 1.79 17.98 -14.59
C ASN A 182 1.94 16.58 -15.14
N ARG A 183 2.16 15.60 -14.28
CA ARG A 183 2.39 14.23 -14.68
C ARG A 183 1.15 13.60 -15.29
N ARG A 184 1.37 12.77 -16.33
CA ARG A 184 0.33 11.95 -16.97
C ARG A 184 0.88 10.56 -17.22
N PHE A 185 0.15 9.57 -16.74
CA PHE A 185 0.53 8.16 -16.87
C PHE A 185 0.10 7.61 -18.22
N ARG A 186 0.99 6.88 -18.89
CA ARG A 186 0.78 6.21 -20.18
C ARG A 186 1.53 4.87 -20.23
N ASP A 187 2.83 4.91 -20.49
CA ASP A 187 3.67 3.74 -20.71
C ASP A 187 4.21 3.13 -19.40
N GLU A 188 4.12 3.88 -18.29
CA GLU A 188 4.56 3.46 -16.96
C GLU A 188 3.54 2.57 -16.24
N ILE A 189 2.43 2.20 -16.91
CA ILE A 189 1.35 1.41 -16.33
C ILE A 189 1.51 -0.06 -16.72
N PHE A 190 1.63 -0.92 -15.70
CA PHE A 190 1.61 -2.37 -15.85
C PHE A 190 0.16 -2.88 -15.82
N VAL A 191 -0.35 -3.26 -16.99
CA VAL A 191 -1.69 -3.84 -17.18
C VAL A 191 -1.54 -5.34 -17.42
N LYS A 192 -0.97 -6.07 -16.48
CA LYS A 192 -0.77 -7.52 -16.60
C LYS A 192 -1.15 -8.16 -15.27
N ASP A 193 -1.85 -9.28 -15.33
CA ASP A 193 -2.09 -10.09 -14.13
C ASP A 193 -0.76 -10.51 -13.52
N TRP A 194 -0.50 -10.07 -12.30
CA TRP A 194 0.74 -10.38 -11.57
C TRP A 194 0.92 -11.86 -11.23
N GLU A 195 -0.16 -12.68 -11.33
CA GLU A 195 -0.03 -14.14 -11.26
C GLU A 195 0.77 -14.70 -12.44
N THR A 196 0.80 -13.96 -13.53
CA THR A 196 1.49 -14.35 -14.78
C THR A 196 2.80 -13.58 -15.00
N PHE A 197 3.29 -12.84 -13.96
CA PHE A 197 4.56 -12.12 -14.08
C PHE A 197 5.72 -13.09 -14.24
N GLU A 198 6.57 -12.77 -15.19
CA GLU A 198 7.83 -13.43 -15.45
C GLU A 198 9.00 -12.60 -14.91
N SER A 199 10.20 -13.18 -14.87
CA SER A 199 11.40 -12.45 -14.41
C SER A 199 11.61 -11.12 -15.13
N ALA A 200 11.29 -11.04 -16.41
CA ALA A 200 11.41 -9.82 -17.19
C ALA A 200 10.45 -8.71 -16.73
N ASP A 201 9.28 -9.05 -16.20
CA ASP A 201 8.32 -8.08 -15.66
C ASP A 201 8.86 -7.51 -14.34
N TYR A 202 9.36 -8.39 -13.46
CA TYR A 202 9.99 -7.95 -12.20
C TYR A 202 11.24 -7.10 -12.44
N GLU A 203 12.07 -7.41 -13.44
CA GLU A 203 13.24 -6.58 -13.78
C GLU A 203 12.82 -5.17 -14.20
N LYS A 204 11.71 -5.02 -14.92
CA LYS A 204 11.16 -3.69 -15.25
C LYS A 204 10.68 -2.96 -14.01
N LEU A 205 9.98 -3.64 -13.08
CA LEU A 205 9.56 -3.07 -11.81
C LEU A 205 10.76 -2.65 -10.96
N LEU A 206 11.82 -3.48 -10.90
CA LEU A 206 13.05 -3.21 -10.17
C LEU A 206 13.89 -2.07 -10.75
N ALA A 207 13.58 -1.66 -11.98
CA ALA A 207 14.24 -0.58 -12.70
C ALA A 207 13.36 0.67 -12.88
N CYS A 208 12.14 0.70 -12.34
CA CYS A 208 11.22 1.82 -12.59
C CYS A 208 11.65 3.11 -11.88
N GLY A 209 12.39 3.00 -10.76
CA GLY A 209 12.85 4.15 -9.99
C GLY A 209 11.70 4.95 -9.39
N TYR A 210 11.86 6.25 -9.34
CA TYR A 210 10.83 7.21 -8.92
C TYR A 210 10.96 8.52 -9.71
N VAL A 211 9.88 9.30 -9.75
CA VAL A 211 9.87 10.61 -10.43
C VAL A 211 9.55 11.67 -9.40
N PRO A 212 10.47 12.59 -9.08
CA PRO A 212 10.17 13.68 -8.15
C PRO A 212 9.20 14.66 -8.82
N GLU A 213 8.03 14.81 -8.27
CA GLU A 213 6.98 15.69 -8.76
C GLU A 213 6.43 16.56 -7.65
N ASN A 214 5.93 17.73 -8.05
CA ASN A 214 5.24 18.64 -7.15
C ASN A 214 3.75 18.64 -7.48
N TYR A 215 2.93 18.68 -6.44
CA TYR A 215 1.49 18.81 -6.55
C TYR A 215 0.95 19.70 -5.45
N ARG A 216 -0.27 20.22 -5.64
CA ARG A 216 -0.92 21.06 -4.63
C ARG A 216 -1.39 20.21 -3.48
N LYS A 217 -0.84 20.45 -2.29
CA LYS A 217 -1.27 19.75 -1.08
C LYS A 217 -2.64 20.22 -0.60
N MET A 218 -3.47 19.26 -0.25
CA MET A 218 -4.71 19.44 0.47
C MET A 218 -4.48 19.03 1.92
N HIS A 219 -5.00 19.79 2.86
CA HIS A 219 -4.97 19.37 4.25
C HIS A 219 -6.17 18.44 4.50
N ILE A 220 -5.88 17.17 4.73
CA ILE A 220 -6.88 16.18 5.13
C ILE A 220 -6.74 16.00 6.63
N GLU A 221 -7.82 16.20 7.38
CA GLU A 221 -7.83 15.92 8.82
C GLU A 221 -7.81 14.39 9.03
N GLU A 222 -6.84 13.93 9.81
CA GLU A 222 -6.73 12.52 10.16
C GLU A 222 -8.02 12.05 10.84
N GLY A 223 -8.64 11.00 10.30
CA GLY A 223 -9.85 10.38 10.84
C GLY A 223 -11.18 10.85 10.24
N GLU A 224 -11.20 11.80 9.32
CA GLU A 224 -12.42 12.16 8.60
C GLU A 224 -12.67 11.30 7.35
N THR A 225 -11.61 10.85 6.69
CA THR A 225 -11.71 10.14 5.41
C THR A 225 -12.04 8.66 5.57
N PHE A 226 -11.46 8.00 6.59
CA PHE A 226 -11.70 6.56 6.83
C PHE A 226 -11.79 6.26 8.32
N LYS A 227 -12.82 5.50 8.71
CA LYS A 227 -12.99 5.00 10.10
C LYS A 227 -12.92 3.48 10.10
N SER A 228 -11.96 2.93 10.83
CA SER A 228 -11.89 1.49 11.06
C SER A 228 -12.87 1.10 12.18
N LEU A 229 -13.80 0.20 11.87
CA LEU A 229 -14.73 -0.37 12.83
C LEU A 229 -14.29 -1.79 13.17
N TYR A 230 -14.03 -2.03 14.46
CA TYR A 230 -13.64 -3.34 14.97
C TYR A 230 -14.79 -3.96 15.75
N PHE A 231 -15.24 -5.12 15.31
CA PHE A 231 -16.23 -5.92 16.03
C PHE A 231 -15.55 -7.14 16.63
N MET A 232 -15.48 -7.19 17.95
CA MET A 232 -14.83 -8.28 18.69
C MET A 232 -15.87 -9.15 19.39
N ASN A 233 -15.59 -10.45 19.51
CA ASN A 233 -16.46 -11.42 20.20
C ASN A 233 -17.88 -11.51 19.61
N LEU A 234 -18.01 -11.44 18.30
CA LEU A 234 -19.29 -11.66 17.63
C LEU A 234 -19.73 -13.11 17.78
N ASP A 235 -20.92 -13.32 18.34
CA ASP A 235 -21.57 -14.63 18.43
C ASP A 235 -22.33 -14.94 17.12
N LYS A 236 -21.57 -14.95 16.02
CA LYS A 236 -22.10 -15.17 14.65
C LYS A 236 -21.15 -16.07 13.88
N THR A 237 -21.72 -16.86 12.98
CA THR A 237 -20.94 -17.67 12.04
C THR A 237 -20.30 -16.79 10.95
N LYS A 238 -19.27 -17.33 10.30
CA LYS A 238 -18.59 -16.65 9.18
C LYS A 238 -19.59 -16.23 8.08
N ASN A 239 -20.53 -17.11 7.74
CA ASN A 239 -21.52 -16.81 6.69
C ASN A 239 -22.48 -15.69 7.09
N GLU A 240 -22.93 -15.65 8.35
CA GLU A 240 -23.79 -14.57 8.85
C GLU A 240 -23.06 -13.22 8.87
N ILE A 241 -21.74 -13.24 9.13
CA ILE A 241 -20.93 -12.03 9.06
C ILE A 241 -20.82 -11.54 7.61
N ILE A 242 -20.54 -12.44 6.66
CA ILE A 242 -20.44 -12.11 5.24
C ILE A 242 -21.77 -11.56 4.73
N GLU A 243 -22.89 -12.25 4.99
CA GLU A 243 -24.22 -11.77 4.58
C GLU A 243 -24.60 -10.39 5.18
N THR A 244 -24.15 -10.15 6.42
CA THR A 244 -24.43 -8.86 7.08
C THR A 244 -23.59 -7.74 6.44
N ALA A 245 -22.32 -8.02 6.13
CA ALA A 245 -21.45 -7.09 5.46
C ALA A 245 -21.93 -6.76 4.04
N GLU A 246 -22.31 -7.78 3.25
CA GLU A 246 -22.89 -7.59 1.92
C GLU A 246 -24.13 -6.70 1.94
N LYS A 247 -24.98 -6.85 2.97
CA LYS A 247 -26.14 -5.99 3.15
C LYS A 247 -25.78 -4.55 3.47
N ILE A 248 -24.78 -4.34 4.33
CA ILE A 248 -24.29 -2.99 4.68
C ILE A 248 -23.68 -2.31 3.45
N PHE A 249 -22.91 -3.04 2.64
CA PHE A 249 -22.31 -2.48 1.41
C PHE A 249 -23.31 -2.23 0.28
N ALA A 250 -24.42 -2.98 0.27
CA ALA A 250 -25.50 -2.75 -0.69
C ALA A 250 -26.38 -1.55 -0.32
N ASP A 251 -26.35 -1.10 0.92
CA ASP A 251 -27.13 0.03 1.42
C ASP A 251 -26.31 1.32 1.36
N LYS A 252 -26.45 2.04 0.25
CA LYS A 252 -25.74 3.31 -0.01
C LYS A 252 -26.01 4.40 1.04
N ASP A 253 -27.13 4.35 1.75
CA ASP A 253 -27.48 5.31 2.79
C ASP A 253 -26.92 4.92 4.18
N ALA A 254 -26.66 3.62 4.42
CA ALA A 254 -26.08 3.14 5.68
C ALA A 254 -24.57 3.33 5.75
N ALA A 255 -23.97 3.45 4.59
CA ALA A 255 -22.55 3.41 4.50
C ALA A 255 -22.01 4.76 4.14
N GLY A 256 -21.99 5.77 4.34
CA GLY A 256 -20.92 6.70 3.88
C GLY A 256 -19.58 5.95 3.62
N ALA A 257 -19.69 4.74 3.16
CA ALA A 257 -18.65 3.72 3.10
C ALA A 257 -18.27 3.46 1.66
N ASP A 258 -17.49 4.38 1.14
CA ASP A 258 -16.58 4.04 0.08
C ASP A 258 -15.60 3.00 0.64
N HIS A 259 -15.58 1.83 0.02
CA HIS A 259 -14.58 0.77 0.22
C HIS A 259 -14.41 0.13 1.62
N GLY A 260 -15.44 -0.58 2.07
CA GLY A 260 -15.30 -1.50 3.20
C GLY A 260 -14.76 -2.87 2.79
N ARG A 261 -13.54 -3.22 3.16
CA ARG A 261 -13.03 -4.58 3.08
C ARG A 261 -13.47 -5.38 4.29
N THR A 262 -14.25 -6.46 4.06
CA THR A 262 -14.63 -7.40 5.13
C THR A 262 -13.69 -8.58 5.13
N GLU A 263 -12.84 -8.69 6.13
CA GLU A 263 -12.07 -9.90 6.39
C GLU A 263 -12.66 -10.64 7.59
N SER A 264 -13.28 -11.80 7.35
CA SER A 264 -13.72 -12.69 8.41
C SER A 264 -12.62 -13.70 8.74
N ARG A 265 -12.12 -13.69 9.98
CA ARG A 265 -11.18 -14.69 10.47
C ARG A 265 -11.82 -15.59 11.49
N ASN A 266 -11.78 -16.89 11.24
CA ASN A 266 -11.95 -17.88 12.29
C ASN A 266 -10.66 -17.96 13.10
N CYS A 267 -10.65 -17.33 14.27
CA CYS A 267 -9.74 -17.75 15.33
C CYS A 267 -10.23 -19.09 15.85
N ASP A 268 -9.72 -20.20 15.30
CA ASP A 268 -9.86 -21.49 15.94
C ASP A 268 -9.21 -21.41 17.32
N ARG A 269 -10.04 -21.36 18.35
CA ARG A 269 -9.61 -21.55 19.73
C ARG A 269 -9.10 -22.99 19.86
N GLY A 270 -7.84 -23.21 19.47
CA GLY A 270 -7.14 -24.41 19.87
C GLY A 270 -7.19 -24.50 21.39
N LYS A 271 -7.85 -25.53 21.87
CA LYS A 271 -7.91 -25.88 23.29
C LYS A 271 -6.48 -26.01 23.81
N LEU A 272 -6.04 -25.01 24.57
CA LEU A 272 -4.96 -25.22 25.52
C LEU A 272 -5.49 -26.13 26.65
N LYS A 273 -4.97 -27.35 26.67
CA LYS A 273 -4.91 -28.18 27.87
C LYS A 273 -3.62 -27.89 28.57
#